data_9bade15c4e9470f05b6e2e2bd50bde79
#
_entry.id   9bade15c4e9470f05b6e2e2bd50bde79
#
_cell.length_a   1.000
_cell.length_b   1.000
_cell.length_c   1.000
_cell.angle_alpha   90.00
_cell.angle_beta   90.00
_cell.angle_gamma   90.00
#
_symmetry.space_group_name_H-M   'P 1'
#
loop_
_entity.id
_entity.type
_entity.pdbx_description
1 polymer ?
#
loop_
_entity_poly.entity_id
_entity_poly.type
_entity_poly.pdbx_seq_one_letter_code
_entity_poly.pdbx_strand_id
1 'polypeptide(L)'
;MPKKILVTDDSPTIVAMIKELLDSNGYAVITASDGQEALDKAKKEKPDLIVLDLMLPKIDGYKVCAMLKFDKNYSKIPIIILTARAGESDKELGSEVHADAYVTKPFEPNAFLAKVKELIKKD
;
A
#
# COMPACT_ATOMS: atom_id res chain seq x y z
N MET A 1 -5.09 -17.10 11.65
CA MET A 1 -4.00 -16.11 11.62
C MET A 1 -4.48 -14.83 10.93
N PRO A 2 -4.30 -13.66 11.54
CA PRO A 2 -4.71 -12.44 10.88
C PRO A 2 -3.83 -12.15 9.66
N LYS A 3 -4.45 -11.56 8.64
CA LYS A 3 -3.70 -11.10 7.47
C LYS A 3 -2.85 -9.91 7.87
N LYS A 4 -1.65 -9.84 7.31
CA LYS A 4 -0.68 -8.78 7.63
C LYS A 4 -0.66 -7.73 6.51
N ILE A 5 -0.77 -6.46 6.90
CA ILE A 5 -0.78 -5.35 5.96
C ILE A 5 0.37 -4.40 6.28
N LEU A 6 1.17 -4.09 5.26
CA LEU A 6 2.23 -3.09 5.38
C LEU A 6 1.66 -1.74 4.95
N VAL A 7 1.71 -0.74 5.83
CA VAL A 7 1.24 0.61 5.55
C VAL A 7 2.44 1.54 5.47
N THR A 8 2.62 2.17 4.33
CA THR A 8 3.76 3.05 4.07
C THR A 8 3.32 4.46 3.72
N ASP A 9 3.65 5.40 4.58
CA ASP A 9 3.36 6.82 4.38
C ASP A 9 4.32 7.59 5.28
N ASP A 10 4.78 8.76 4.82
CA ASP A 10 5.67 9.59 5.63
C ASP A 10 4.92 10.48 6.63
N SER A 11 3.59 10.48 6.60
CA SER A 11 2.76 11.21 7.54
C SER A 11 2.37 10.32 8.73
N PRO A 12 2.88 10.58 9.95
CA PRO A 12 2.49 9.78 11.11
C PRO A 12 0.99 9.79 11.37
N THR A 13 0.32 10.89 11.06
CA THR A 13 -1.13 11.03 11.25
C THR A 13 -1.89 10.05 10.34
N ILE A 14 -1.51 9.98 9.06
CA ILE A 14 -2.16 9.08 8.10
C ILE A 14 -1.88 7.62 8.49
N VAL A 15 -0.64 7.31 8.84
CA VAL A 15 -0.27 5.95 9.28
C VAL A 15 -1.09 5.53 10.49
N ALA A 16 -1.20 6.41 11.50
CA ALA A 16 -1.95 6.10 12.71
C ALA A 16 -3.43 5.85 12.40
N MET A 17 -4.02 6.68 11.53
CA MET A 17 -5.42 6.56 11.16
C MET A 17 -5.70 5.23 10.44
N ILE A 18 -4.86 4.89 9.48
CA ILE A 18 -5.02 3.65 8.72
C ILE A 18 -4.78 2.44 9.61
N LYS A 19 -3.75 2.51 10.46
CA LYS A 19 -3.44 1.42 11.39
C LYS A 19 -4.61 1.15 12.31
N GLU A 20 -5.20 2.18 12.90
CA GLU A 20 -6.34 2.02 13.78
C GLU A 20 -7.52 1.39 13.06
N LEU A 21 -7.80 1.85 11.84
CA LEU A 21 -8.89 1.29 11.04
C LEU A 21 -8.68 -0.19 10.75
N LEU A 22 -7.48 -0.57 10.36
CA LEU A 22 -7.17 -1.96 10.01
C LEU A 22 -7.08 -2.85 11.24
N ASP A 23 -6.44 -2.37 12.32
CA ASP A 23 -6.39 -3.12 13.59
C ASP A 23 -7.80 -3.43 14.08
N SER A 24 -8.72 -2.45 13.99
CA SER A 24 -10.10 -2.62 14.43
C SER A 24 -10.86 -3.66 13.62
N ASN A 25 -10.35 -3.99 12.44
CA ASN A 25 -10.98 -4.96 11.56
C ASN A 25 -10.25 -6.31 11.51
N GLY A 26 -9.35 -6.53 12.46
CA GLY A 26 -8.73 -7.84 12.63
C GLY A 26 -7.46 -8.08 11.82
N TYR A 27 -6.89 -7.04 11.22
CA TYR A 27 -5.63 -7.17 10.47
C TYR A 27 -4.44 -6.87 11.36
N ALA A 28 -3.33 -7.55 11.11
CA ALA A 28 -2.05 -7.19 11.73
C ALA A 28 -1.39 -6.13 10.85
N VAL A 29 -0.92 -5.03 11.45
CA VAL A 29 -0.38 -3.91 10.70
C VAL A 29 1.09 -3.71 11.03
N ILE A 30 1.92 -3.62 9.99
CA ILE A 30 3.30 -3.17 10.10
C ILE A 30 3.43 -1.87 9.32
N THR A 31 4.33 -1.01 9.71
CA THR A 31 4.44 0.33 9.13
C THR A 31 5.84 0.63 8.62
N ALA A 32 5.91 1.51 7.63
CA ALA A 32 7.16 2.03 7.11
C ALA A 32 6.99 3.51 6.81
N SER A 33 8.05 4.29 6.93
CA SER A 33 7.99 5.75 6.75
C SER A 33 8.69 6.23 5.48
N ASP A 34 9.36 5.35 4.76
CA ASP A 34 10.00 5.70 3.48
C ASP A 34 10.04 4.48 2.56
N GLY A 35 10.43 4.72 1.31
CA GLY A 35 10.43 3.66 0.30
C GLY A 35 11.42 2.55 0.55
N GLN A 36 12.59 2.87 1.11
CA GLN A 36 13.60 1.85 1.42
C GLN A 36 13.11 0.93 2.53
N GLU A 37 12.56 1.53 3.58
CA GLU A 37 12.00 0.74 4.69
C GLU A 37 10.85 -0.13 4.20
N ALA A 38 10.02 0.39 3.30
CA ALA A 38 8.91 -0.38 2.72
C ALA A 38 9.42 -1.61 1.97
N LEU A 39 10.46 -1.45 1.14
CA LEU A 39 11.04 -2.57 0.42
C LEU A 39 11.62 -3.61 1.36
N ASP A 40 12.38 -3.16 2.36
CA ASP A 40 13.02 -4.07 3.31
C ASP A 40 11.98 -4.86 4.09
N LYS A 41 10.92 -4.20 4.56
CA LYS A 41 9.86 -4.86 5.31
C LYS A 41 9.01 -5.78 4.43
N ALA A 42 8.74 -5.37 3.20
CA ALA A 42 7.99 -6.22 2.28
C ALA A 42 8.72 -7.54 2.02
N LYS A 43 10.02 -7.48 1.86
CA LYS A 43 10.83 -8.67 1.61
C LYS A 43 10.98 -9.54 2.84
N LYS A 44 11.14 -8.91 4.01
CA LYS A 44 11.32 -9.62 5.27
C LYS A 44 10.01 -10.22 5.78
N GLU A 45 8.93 -9.44 5.77
CA GLU A 45 7.67 -9.82 6.41
C GLU A 45 6.70 -10.51 5.46
N LYS A 46 6.85 -10.33 4.16
CA LYS A 46 5.96 -10.86 3.12
C LYS A 46 4.49 -10.63 3.47
N PRO A 47 4.07 -9.34 3.54
CA PRO A 47 2.69 -9.04 3.93
C PRO A 47 1.68 -9.54 2.91
N ASP A 48 0.43 -9.63 3.33
CA ASP A 48 -0.66 -10.05 2.47
C ASP A 48 -1.19 -8.93 1.59
N LEU A 49 -0.88 -7.68 1.95
CA LEU A 49 -1.25 -6.50 1.17
C LEU A 49 -0.33 -5.36 1.57
N ILE A 50 -0.03 -4.47 0.62
CA ILE A 50 0.81 -3.30 0.86
C ILE A 50 0.04 -2.04 0.48
N VAL A 51 0.03 -1.05 1.38
CA VAL A 51 -0.51 0.28 1.13
C VAL A 51 0.66 1.23 1.02
N LEU A 52 0.80 1.91 -0.11
CA LEU A 52 1.93 2.80 -0.40
C LEU A 52 1.46 4.20 -0.71
N ASP A 53 2.02 5.19 -0.01
CA ASP A 53 1.90 6.58 -0.44
C ASP A 53 2.76 6.79 -1.68
N LEU A 54 2.26 7.57 -2.62
CA LEU A 54 2.97 7.89 -3.84
C LEU A 54 4.23 8.73 -3.57
N MET A 55 4.11 9.71 -2.68
CA MET A 55 5.16 10.68 -2.39
C MET A 55 5.97 10.26 -1.16
N LEU A 56 6.91 9.35 -1.36
CA LEU A 56 7.75 8.83 -0.27
C LEU A 56 9.17 9.38 -0.36
N PRO A 57 9.83 9.60 0.81
CA PRO A 57 11.26 9.89 0.83
C PRO A 57 12.07 8.67 0.37
N LYS A 58 13.28 8.92 -0.07
CA LYS A 58 14.29 7.95 -0.51
C LYS A 58 13.93 7.26 -1.81
N ILE A 59 12.90 6.41 -1.81
CA ILE A 59 12.42 5.75 -3.02
C ILE A 59 10.93 6.02 -3.10
N ASP A 60 10.46 6.61 -4.21
CA ASP A 60 9.05 6.97 -4.35
C ASP A 60 8.15 5.73 -4.48
N GLY A 61 6.86 5.93 -4.24
CA GLY A 61 5.89 4.83 -4.21
C GLY A 61 5.77 4.08 -5.53
N TYR A 62 5.90 4.76 -6.67
CA TYR A 62 5.87 4.09 -7.97
C TYR A 62 7.02 3.12 -8.11
N LYS A 63 8.23 3.55 -7.73
CA LYS A 63 9.42 2.69 -7.82
C LYS A 63 9.30 1.50 -6.90
N VAL A 64 8.82 1.70 -5.67
CA VAL A 64 8.62 0.59 -4.73
C VAL A 64 7.65 -0.42 -5.34
N CYS A 65 6.53 0.06 -5.87
CA CYS A 65 5.52 -0.79 -6.50
C CYS A 65 6.12 -1.57 -7.67
N ALA A 66 6.84 -0.88 -8.57
CA ALA A 66 7.45 -1.51 -9.72
C ALA A 66 8.45 -2.58 -9.30
N MET A 67 9.33 -2.27 -8.34
CA MET A 67 10.33 -3.22 -7.87
C MET A 67 9.70 -4.48 -7.31
N LEU A 68 8.59 -4.35 -6.59
CA LEU A 68 7.89 -5.52 -6.04
C LEU A 68 7.10 -6.27 -7.10
N LYS A 69 6.40 -5.56 -7.98
CA LYS A 69 5.55 -6.21 -9.00
C LYS A 69 6.36 -6.92 -10.08
N PHE A 70 7.56 -6.44 -10.37
CA PHE A 70 8.41 -7.09 -11.35
C PHE A 70 9.34 -8.15 -10.74
N ASP A 71 9.26 -8.37 -9.43
CA ASP A 71 9.98 -9.44 -8.76
C ASP A 71 9.01 -10.60 -8.53
N LYS A 72 9.28 -11.74 -9.15
CA LYS A 72 8.38 -12.89 -9.08
C LYS A 72 8.12 -13.41 -7.68
N ASN A 73 9.01 -13.10 -6.73
CA ASN A 73 8.83 -13.52 -5.33
C ASN A 73 7.78 -12.68 -4.61
N TYR A 74 7.48 -11.49 -5.13
CA TYR A 74 6.58 -10.53 -4.46
C TYR A 74 5.44 -10.05 -5.35
N SER A 75 5.44 -10.45 -6.63
CA SER A 75 4.48 -9.92 -7.61
C SER A 75 3.02 -10.21 -7.29
N LYS A 76 2.76 -11.23 -6.50
CA LYS A 76 1.39 -11.60 -6.14
C LYS A 76 0.83 -10.80 -4.97
N ILE A 77 1.67 -10.06 -4.25
CA ILE A 77 1.20 -9.24 -3.13
C ILE A 77 0.42 -8.05 -3.70
N PRO A 78 -0.88 -7.90 -3.35
CA PRO A 78 -1.64 -6.76 -3.86
C PRO A 78 -1.13 -5.45 -3.26
N ILE A 79 -1.09 -4.41 -4.09
CA ILE A 79 -0.59 -3.09 -3.69
C ILE A 79 -1.64 -2.03 -4.00
N ILE A 80 -1.97 -1.24 -2.96
CA ILE A 80 -2.83 -0.06 -3.09
C ILE A 80 -1.94 1.18 -3.03
N ILE A 81 -2.01 2.03 -4.05
CA ILE A 81 -1.31 3.31 -4.02
C ILE A 81 -2.24 4.39 -3.50
N LEU A 82 -1.78 5.10 -2.46
CA LEU A 82 -2.46 6.28 -1.94
C LEU A 82 -1.87 7.51 -2.60
N THR A 83 -2.71 8.42 -3.07
CA THR A 83 -2.23 9.64 -3.70
C THR A 83 -3.13 10.81 -3.40
N ALA A 84 -2.53 11.99 -3.18
CA ALA A 84 -3.27 13.25 -3.07
C ALA A 84 -3.70 13.76 -4.45
N ARG A 85 -3.19 13.15 -5.52
CA ARG A 85 -3.46 13.55 -6.89
C ARG A 85 -4.47 12.61 -7.53
N ALA A 86 -5.46 13.18 -8.21
CA ALA A 86 -6.48 12.43 -8.93
C ALA A 86 -6.32 12.52 -10.43
N GLY A 87 -5.18 13.01 -10.93
CA GLY A 87 -4.95 13.20 -12.37
C GLY A 87 -4.77 11.89 -13.12
N GLU A 88 -5.15 11.87 -14.38
CA GLU A 88 -5.05 10.68 -15.22
C GLU A 88 -3.60 10.21 -15.38
N SER A 89 -2.65 11.16 -15.47
CA SER A 89 -1.24 10.80 -15.62
C SER A 89 -0.75 9.96 -14.43
N ASP A 90 -1.23 10.25 -13.24
CA ASP A 90 -0.86 9.46 -12.06
C ASP A 90 -1.45 8.07 -12.10
N LYS A 91 -2.68 7.96 -12.61
CA LYS A 91 -3.33 6.65 -12.79
C LYS A 91 -2.63 5.82 -13.85
N GLU A 92 -2.19 6.48 -14.93
CA GLU A 92 -1.44 5.80 -15.97
C GLU A 92 -0.12 5.25 -15.43
N LEU A 93 0.61 6.05 -14.64
CA LEU A 93 1.86 5.60 -14.02
C LEU A 93 1.61 4.43 -13.07
N GLY A 94 0.54 4.50 -12.30
CA GLY A 94 0.16 3.39 -11.42
C GLY A 94 -0.14 2.13 -12.20
N SER A 95 -0.83 2.28 -13.34
CA SER A 95 -1.11 1.16 -14.22
C SER A 95 0.16 0.56 -14.80
N GLU A 96 1.12 1.42 -15.20
CA GLU A 96 2.40 0.98 -15.75
C GLU A 96 3.22 0.18 -14.74
N VAL A 97 3.12 0.50 -13.46
CA VAL A 97 3.84 -0.25 -12.41
C VAL A 97 3.00 -1.38 -11.82
N HIS A 98 1.84 -1.64 -12.43
CA HIS A 98 0.95 -2.76 -12.09
C HIS A 98 0.39 -2.72 -10.67
N ALA A 99 0.09 -1.53 -10.15
CA ALA A 99 -0.62 -1.40 -8.88
C ALA A 99 -2.00 -2.04 -9.00
N ASP A 100 -2.46 -2.67 -7.94
CA ASP A 100 -3.74 -3.35 -7.94
C ASP A 100 -4.91 -2.41 -7.70
N ALA A 101 -4.66 -1.28 -7.04
CA ALA A 101 -5.69 -0.27 -6.81
C ALA A 101 -5.07 1.10 -6.55
N TYR A 102 -5.88 2.10 -6.73
CA TYR A 102 -5.56 3.51 -6.48
C TYR A 102 -6.58 4.07 -5.52
N VAL A 103 -6.14 4.74 -4.49
CA VAL A 103 -7.04 5.43 -3.57
C VAL A 103 -6.59 6.88 -3.43
N THR A 104 -7.49 7.81 -3.71
CA THR A 104 -7.19 9.24 -3.65
C THR A 104 -7.40 9.77 -2.24
N LYS A 105 -6.46 10.58 -1.77
CA LYS A 105 -6.60 11.28 -0.48
C LYS A 105 -7.35 12.60 -0.69
N PRO A 106 -8.22 13.00 0.23
CA PRO A 106 -8.68 12.24 1.39
C PRO A 106 -9.59 11.09 0.96
N PHE A 107 -9.50 9.98 1.65
CA PHE A 107 -10.31 8.82 1.32
C PHE A 107 -11.40 8.61 2.37
N GLU A 108 -12.49 7.97 1.94
CA GLU A 108 -13.56 7.59 2.85
C GLU A 108 -13.16 6.26 3.50
N PRO A 109 -13.14 6.16 4.86
CA PRO A 109 -12.62 4.96 5.53
C PRO A 109 -13.29 3.66 5.11
N ASN A 110 -14.61 3.66 4.96
CA ASN A 110 -15.33 2.44 4.58
C ASN A 110 -15.03 2.01 3.15
N ALA A 111 -14.86 2.98 2.24
CA ALA A 111 -14.49 2.68 0.86
C ALA A 111 -13.07 2.11 0.78
N PHE A 112 -12.15 2.67 1.55
CA PHE A 112 -10.78 2.16 1.63
C PHE A 112 -10.78 0.73 2.18
N LEU A 113 -11.49 0.50 3.28
CA LEU A 113 -11.58 -0.81 3.89
C LEU A 113 -12.19 -1.85 2.94
N ALA A 114 -13.22 -1.45 2.19
CA ALA A 114 -13.83 -2.35 1.20
C ALA A 114 -12.82 -2.77 0.14
N LYS A 115 -11.97 -1.84 -0.30
CA LYS A 115 -10.91 -2.16 -1.29
C LYS A 115 -9.88 -3.11 -0.70
N VAL A 116 -9.48 -2.91 0.54
CA VAL A 116 -8.56 -3.79 1.24
C VAL A 116 -9.13 -5.22 1.29
N LYS A 117 -10.39 -5.34 1.71
CA LYS A 117 -11.04 -6.65 1.81
C LYS A 117 -11.16 -7.34 0.46
N GLU A 118 -11.47 -6.58 -0.59
CA GLU A 118 -11.58 -7.11 -1.95
C GLU A 118 -10.25 -7.70 -2.42
N LEU A 119 -9.16 -6.99 -2.23
CA LEU A 119 -7.85 -7.42 -2.72
C LEU A 119 -7.27 -8.57 -1.91
N ILE A 120 -7.47 -8.56 -0.59
CA ILE A 120 -6.95 -9.62 0.28
C ILE A 120 -7.63 -10.96 -0.01
N LYS A 121 -8.89 -10.95 -0.44
CA LYS A 121 -9.63 -12.18 -0.75
C LYS A 121 -9.18 -12.85 -2.04
N LYS A 122 -8.45 -12.14 -2.88
CA LYS A 122 -7.95 -12.72 -4.14
C LYS A 122 -6.65 -13.47 -3.87
N ASP A 123 -6.75 -14.71 -3.63
CA ASP A 123 -5.56 -15.56 -3.45
C ASP A 123 -5.16 -16.24 -4.75
#